data_c4c291522704ba1d53318c3356a29833
#
_entry.id   c4c291522704ba1d53318c3356a29833
#
_cell.length_a   1.000
_cell.length_b   1.000
_cell.length_c   1.000
_cell.angle_alpha   90.00
_cell.angle_beta   90.00
_cell.angle_gamma   90.00
#
_symmetry.space_group_name_H-M   'P 1'
#
loop_
_entity.id
_entity.type
_entity.pdbx_description
1 polymer ?
#
loop_
_entity_poly.entity_id
_entity_poly.type
_entity_poly.pdbx_seq_one_letter_code
_entity_poly.pdbx_strand_id
1 'polypeptide(L)'
;MRRVHGSEEGNVQCVHENSVKVAQKSSARRRSRAEKVGRLQYILERIRLLEGKISQIDLRTRTMMAGLREWMSFEPSYIQKVACEDEVDVEIITCLMQKGVGGLLPSVIAAELGEYGLKRWDVTRRIQRMNKKLLKELGQKVAEKRGHQWAPTSFLIDIWG
;
A
#
# COMPACT_ATOMS: atom_id res chain seq x y z
N MET A 1 11.59 -93.20 10.31
CA MET A 1 12.40 -92.09 9.86
C MET A 1 11.60 -91.31 8.84
N ARG A 2 11.02 -90.15 9.25
CA ARG A 2 10.37 -89.17 8.35
C ARG A 2 11.15 -87.89 8.39
N ARG A 3 11.76 -87.47 7.27
CA ARG A 3 12.42 -86.16 7.11
C ARG A 3 11.34 -85.15 6.79
N VAL A 4 11.30 -84.12 7.58
CA VAL A 4 10.51 -82.92 7.33
C VAL A 4 11.45 -81.92 6.62
N HIS A 5 11.23 -81.67 5.34
CA HIS A 5 11.76 -80.53 4.63
C HIS A 5 10.66 -79.45 4.63
N GLY A 6 10.82 -78.43 5.41
CA GLY A 6 9.93 -77.28 5.52
C GLY A 6 10.68 -76.00 5.10
N SER A 7 10.33 -75.55 3.98
CA SER A 7 10.04 -74.14 3.58
C SER A 7 10.79 -73.01 4.29
N GLU A 8 11.98 -72.66 3.82
CA GLU A 8 12.63 -71.37 4.09
C GLU A 8 12.55 -70.37 2.93
N GLU A 9 12.05 -70.80 1.77
CA GLU A 9 12.08 -69.92 0.56
C GLU A 9 10.99 -68.82 0.55
N GLY A 10 9.91 -68.93 1.32
CA GLY A 10 8.79 -67.96 1.28
C GLY A 10 9.09 -66.64 2.01
N ASN A 11 10.06 -66.61 2.91
CA ASN A 11 10.27 -65.45 3.75
C ASN A 11 11.23 -64.41 3.11
N VAL A 12 12.11 -64.83 2.22
CA VAL A 12 13.09 -63.94 1.54
C VAL A 12 12.43 -63.09 0.47
N GLN A 13 11.44 -63.60 -0.25
CA GLN A 13 10.72 -62.89 -1.31
C GLN A 13 9.86 -61.73 -0.74
N CYS A 14 9.17 -61.92 0.38
CA CYS A 14 8.33 -60.89 1.00
C CYS A 14 9.15 -59.71 1.54
N VAL A 15 10.37 -59.92 2.03
CA VAL A 15 11.26 -58.86 2.51
C VAL A 15 11.77 -58.01 1.34
N HIS A 16 12.07 -58.64 0.20
CA HIS A 16 12.58 -57.94 -0.97
C HIS A 16 11.52 -57.06 -1.62
N GLU A 17 10.29 -57.53 -1.75
CA GLU A 17 9.18 -56.71 -2.31
C GLU A 17 8.81 -55.51 -1.44
N ASN A 18 8.85 -55.63 -0.12
CA ASN A 18 8.58 -54.53 0.79
C ASN A 18 9.69 -53.46 0.75
N SER A 19 10.95 -53.88 0.62
CA SER A 19 12.08 -52.97 0.47
C SER A 19 12.00 -52.16 -0.83
N VAL A 20 11.61 -52.76 -1.95
CA VAL A 20 11.43 -52.08 -3.23
C VAL A 20 10.27 -51.06 -3.18
N LYS A 21 9.12 -51.44 -2.56
CA LYS A 21 7.97 -50.54 -2.40
C LYS A 21 8.29 -49.33 -1.50
N VAL A 22 9.08 -49.50 -0.46
CA VAL A 22 9.55 -48.42 0.42
C VAL A 22 10.50 -47.47 -0.33
N ALA A 23 11.44 -48.01 -1.10
CA ALA A 23 12.37 -47.22 -1.92
C ALA A 23 11.65 -46.40 -3.00
N GLN A 24 10.65 -46.98 -3.66
CA GLN A 24 9.80 -46.29 -4.65
C GLN A 24 8.97 -45.15 -4.04
N LYS A 25 8.35 -45.38 -2.87
CA LYS A 25 7.62 -44.36 -2.14
C LYS A 25 8.54 -43.20 -1.69
N SER A 26 9.75 -43.47 -1.25
CA SER A 26 10.73 -42.46 -0.84
C SER A 26 11.21 -41.62 -2.03
N SER A 27 11.44 -42.23 -3.20
CA SER A 27 11.85 -41.54 -4.42
C SER A 27 10.73 -40.64 -4.96
N ALA A 28 9.48 -41.09 -4.93
CA ALA A 28 8.32 -40.29 -5.34
C ALA A 28 8.12 -39.06 -4.42
N ARG A 29 8.29 -39.22 -3.09
CA ARG A 29 8.26 -38.10 -2.13
C ARG A 29 9.39 -37.09 -2.38
N ARG A 30 10.61 -37.54 -2.69
CA ARG A 30 11.73 -36.65 -3.03
C ARG A 30 11.47 -35.86 -4.31
N ARG A 31 10.93 -36.49 -5.36
CA ARG A 31 10.56 -35.80 -6.61
C ARG A 31 9.48 -34.72 -6.36
N SER A 32 8.41 -35.05 -5.65
CA SER A 32 7.36 -34.10 -5.29
C SER A 32 7.88 -32.92 -4.46
N ARG A 33 8.85 -33.16 -3.57
CA ARG A 33 9.49 -32.08 -2.79
C ARG A 33 10.36 -31.20 -3.65
N ALA A 34 11.14 -31.76 -4.59
CA ALA A 34 11.98 -31.03 -5.53
C ALA A 34 11.13 -30.15 -6.47
N GLU A 35 10.00 -30.67 -6.98
CA GLU A 35 9.05 -29.88 -7.79
C GLU A 35 8.46 -28.71 -7.00
N LYS A 36 8.08 -28.92 -5.74
CA LYS A 36 7.56 -27.84 -4.89
C LYS A 36 8.62 -26.75 -4.64
N VAL A 37 9.86 -27.16 -4.39
CA VAL A 37 10.96 -26.21 -4.20
C VAL A 37 11.23 -25.43 -5.51
N GLY A 38 11.23 -26.09 -6.66
CA GLY A 38 11.39 -25.41 -7.95
C GLY A 38 10.27 -24.39 -8.24
N ARG A 39 9.02 -24.73 -7.92
CA ARG A 39 7.88 -23.80 -8.04
C ARG A 39 8.02 -22.59 -7.09
N LEU A 40 8.45 -22.81 -5.86
CA LEU A 40 8.67 -21.72 -4.90
C LEU A 40 9.80 -20.81 -5.36
N GLN A 41 10.90 -21.36 -5.86
CA GLN A 41 12.00 -20.56 -6.41
C GLN A 41 11.55 -19.72 -7.60
N TYR A 42 10.78 -20.30 -8.52
CA TYR A 42 10.20 -19.57 -9.65
C TYR A 42 9.28 -18.41 -9.18
N ILE A 43 8.43 -18.65 -8.19
CA ILE A 43 7.54 -17.61 -7.63
C ILE A 43 8.38 -16.49 -6.99
N LEU A 44 9.41 -16.83 -6.22
CA LEU A 44 10.30 -15.84 -5.60
C LEU A 44 11.04 -14.98 -6.64
N GLU A 45 11.51 -15.58 -7.73
CA GLU A 45 12.12 -14.83 -8.83
C GLU A 45 11.12 -13.88 -9.50
N ARG A 46 9.88 -14.34 -9.72
CA ARG A 46 8.82 -13.50 -10.29
C ARG A 46 8.46 -12.33 -9.36
N ILE A 47 8.42 -12.56 -8.04
CA ILE A 47 8.17 -11.51 -7.05
C ILE A 47 9.30 -10.47 -7.10
N ARG A 48 10.57 -10.87 -7.07
CA ARG A 48 11.72 -9.96 -7.17
C ARG A 48 11.68 -9.12 -8.45
N LEU A 49 11.32 -9.74 -9.57
CA LEU A 49 11.20 -9.04 -10.84
C LEU A 49 10.06 -8.01 -10.84
N LEU A 50 8.93 -8.33 -10.19
CA LEU A 50 7.81 -7.41 -10.02
C LEU A 50 8.17 -6.26 -9.08
N GLU A 51 8.84 -6.53 -7.96
CA GLU A 51 9.34 -5.50 -7.04
C GLU A 51 10.28 -4.52 -7.75
N GLY A 52 11.20 -5.03 -8.59
CA GLY A 52 12.08 -4.20 -9.42
C GLY A 52 11.30 -3.31 -10.39
N LYS A 53 10.25 -3.85 -11.05
CA LYS A 53 9.40 -3.06 -11.95
C LYS A 53 8.60 -2.00 -11.20
N ILE A 54 8.05 -2.33 -10.03
CA ILE A 54 7.33 -1.37 -9.18
C ILE A 54 8.25 -0.23 -8.77
N SER A 55 9.48 -0.54 -8.33
CA SER A 55 10.47 0.48 -7.97
C SER A 55 10.85 1.38 -9.14
N GLN A 56 10.95 0.84 -10.36
CA GLN A 56 11.20 1.64 -11.56
C GLN A 56 10.01 2.55 -11.91
N ILE A 57 8.78 2.06 -11.76
CA ILE A 57 7.58 2.86 -12.00
C ILE A 57 7.51 3.99 -10.97
N ASP A 58 7.75 3.69 -9.70
CA ASP A 58 7.75 4.69 -8.63
C ASP A 58 8.80 5.78 -8.89
N LEU A 59 10.03 5.39 -9.26
CA LEU A 59 11.08 6.34 -9.63
C LEU A 59 10.68 7.21 -10.83
N ARG A 60 10.16 6.62 -11.91
CA ARG A 60 9.68 7.37 -13.08
C ARG A 60 8.55 8.32 -12.72
N THR A 61 7.60 7.88 -11.90
CA THR A 61 6.49 8.69 -11.45
C THR A 61 7.00 9.89 -10.64
N ARG A 62 7.94 9.69 -9.73
CA ARG A 62 8.58 10.78 -8.95
C ARG A 62 9.32 11.75 -9.87
N THR A 63 10.06 11.24 -10.85
CA THR A 63 10.78 12.09 -11.82
C THR A 63 9.81 12.90 -12.68
N MET A 64 8.72 12.28 -13.16
CA MET A 64 7.68 12.98 -13.91
C MET A 64 6.98 14.04 -13.04
N MET A 65 6.67 13.71 -11.80
CA MET A 65 6.06 14.67 -10.86
C MET A 65 7.02 15.83 -10.53
N ALA A 66 8.32 15.57 -10.39
CA ALA A 66 9.32 16.62 -10.21
C ALA A 66 9.42 17.53 -11.46
N GLY A 67 9.45 16.95 -12.67
CA GLY A 67 9.43 17.72 -13.91
C GLY A 67 8.15 18.51 -14.12
N LEU A 68 7.00 17.94 -13.74
CA LEU A 68 5.71 18.66 -13.76
C LEU A 68 5.68 19.80 -12.73
N ARG A 69 6.33 19.65 -11.58
CA ARG A 69 6.47 20.75 -10.59
C ARG A 69 7.32 21.89 -11.12
N GLU A 70 8.37 21.60 -11.86
CA GLU A 70 9.21 22.62 -12.53
C GLU A 70 8.46 23.35 -13.66
N TRP A 71 7.63 22.63 -14.41
CA TRP A 71 6.84 23.16 -15.52
C TRP A 71 5.55 23.87 -15.08
N MET A 72 4.92 23.36 -14.04
CA MET A 72 3.76 23.97 -13.41
C MET A 72 4.28 24.51 -12.06
N SER A 73 4.76 25.75 -12.03
CA SER A 73 4.87 26.49 -10.78
C SER A 73 3.44 26.60 -10.23
N PHE A 74 3.02 25.58 -9.45
CA PHE A 74 1.77 25.65 -8.71
C PHE A 74 1.94 26.72 -7.65
N GLU A 75 1.62 27.94 -8.02
CA GLU A 75 1.53 29.02 -7.05
C GLU A 75 0.37 28.72 -6.09
N PRO A 76 0.50 29.08 -4.81
CA PRO A 76 -0.61 28.98 -3.85
C PRO A 76 -1.91 29.58 -4.40
N SER A 77 -1.82 30.65 -5.18
CA SER A 77 -2.93 31.30 -5.87
C SER A 77 -3.74 30.38 -6.79
N TYR A 78 -3.06 29.43 -7.47
CA TYR A 78 -3.75 28.45 -8.30
C TYR A 78 -4.55 27.44 -7.47
N ILE A 79 -3.97 26.97 -6.36
CA ILE A 79 -4.65 26.06 -5.43
C ILE A 79 -5.88 26.74 -4.82
N GLN A 80 -5.75 28.01 -4.41
CA GLN A 80 -6.88 28.80 -3.92
C GLN A 80 -7.99 28.87 -4.97
N LYS A 81 -7.67 29.20 -6.21
CA LYS A 81 -8.63 29.33 -7.30
C LYS A 81 -9.35 28.01 -7.62
N VAL A 82 -8.65 26.88 -7.53
CA VAL A 82 -9.23 25.57 -7.85
C VAL A 82 -10.03 24.99 -6.68
N ALA A 83 -9.45 25.04 -5.47
CA ALA A 83 -10.00 24.35 -4.29
C ALA A 83 -11.02 25.22 -3.54
N CYS A 84 -10.72 26.51 -3.34
CA CYS A 84 -11.51 27.40 -2.49
C CYS A 84 -12.69 28.02 -3.24
N GLU A 85 -13.81 28.21 -2.55
CA GLU A 85 -14.99 28.91 -3.06
C GLU A 85 -15.07 30.34 -2.49
N ASP A 86 -14.55 30.50 -1.28
CA ASP A 86 -14.60 31.76 -0.54
C ASP A 86 -13.35 31.91 0.36
N GLU A 87 -13.25 33.05 1.02
CA GLU A 87 -12.17 33.38 1.94
C GLU A 87 -12.08 32.40 3.12
N VAL A 88 -13.21 31.88 3.58
CA VAL A 88 -13.27 30.92 4.70
C VAL A 88 -12.52 29.63 4.36
N ASP A 89 -12.59 29.19 3.11
CA ASP A 89 -11.83 28.00 2.66
C ASP A 89 -10.31 28.26 2.71
N VAL A 90 -9.88 29.48 2.37
CA VAL A 90 -8.47 29.91 2.44
C VAL A 90 -8.01 29.92 3.89
N GLU A 91 -8.80 30.48 4.80
CA GLU A 91 -8.49 30.52 6.22
C GLU A 91 -8.43 29.10 6.84
N ILE A 92 -9.28 28.19 6.43
CA ILE A 92 -9.19 26.78 6.85
C ILE A 92 -7.86 26.17 6.41
N ILE A 93 -7.41 26.43 5.18
CA ILE A 93 -6.10 25.96 4.70
C ILE A 93 -4.98 26.59 5.54
N THR A 94 -5.04 27.88 5.79
CA THR A 94 -4.05 28.62 6.60
C THR A 94 -3.94 28.04 8.02
N CYS A 95 -5.06 27.79 8.69
CA CYS A 95 -5.07 27.11 9.99
C CYS A 95 -4.40 25.72 9.93
N LEU A 96 -4.70 24.93 8.90
CA LEU A 96 -4.07 23.62 8.72
C LEU A 96 -2.57 23.72 8.50
N MET A 97 -2.11 24.70 7.71
CA MET A 97 -0.69 24.91 7.40
C MET A 97 0.09 25.39 8.63
N GLN A 98 -0.46 26.25 9.46
CA GLN A 98 0.16 26.72 10.70
C GLN A 98 0.48 25.58 11.68
N LYS A 99 -0.36 24.52 11.72
CA LYS A 99 -0.14 23.34 12.57
C LYS A 99 0.67 22.23 11.88
N GLY A 100 0.79 22.30 10.58
CA GLY A 100 1.57 21.35 9.79
C GLY A 100 1.09 19.91 9.94
N VAL A 101 2.03 18.95 9.91
CA VAL A 101 1.75 17.50 9.91
C VAL A 101 0.99 16.98 11.13
N GLY A 102 0.93 17.73 12.23
CA GLY A 102 0.19 17.35 13.44
C GLY A 102 -1.32 17.33 13.27
N GLY A 103 -1.82 18.11 12.32
CA GLY A 103 -3.25 18.24 12.04
C GLY A 103 -4.04 18.96 13.14
N LEU A 104 -5.30 19.25 12.81
CA LEU A 104 -6.24 19.94 13.70
C LEU A 104 -7.58 19.22 13.77
N LEU A 105 -8.23 19.28 14.92
CA LEU A 105 -9.62 18.90 15.07
C LEU A 105 -10.51 19.93 14.37
N PRO A 106 -11.59 19.52 13.68
CA PRO A 106 -12.53 20.45 13.05
C PRO A 106 -13.16 21.44 14.03
N SER A 107 -13.31 21.04 15.31
CA SER A 107 -13.79 21.92 16.37
C SER A 107 -12.79 23.03 16.74
N VAL A 108 -11.49 22.74 16.66
CA VAL A 108 -10.44 23.73 16.92
C VAL A 108 -10.37 24.73 15.77
N ILE A 109 -10.42 24.26 14.53
CA ILE A 109 -10.49 25.13 13.34
C ILE A 109 -11.72 26.04 13.41
N ALA A 110 -12.89 25.47 13.78
CA ALA A 110 -14.11 26.26 13.93
C ALA A 110 -14.01 27.31 15.04
N ALA A 111 -13.28 27.02 16.12
CA ALA A 111 -13.06 27.97 17.22
C ALA A 111 -12.07 29.07 16.82
N GLU A 112 -11.00 28.74 16.09
CA GLU A 112 -10.03 29.72 15.56
C GLU A 112 -10.70 30.67 14.56
N LEU A 113 -11.64 30.18 13.76
CA LEU A 113 -12.45 30.94 12.80
C LEU A 113 -13.81 31.38 13.37
N GLY A 114 -13.85 31.70 14.65
CA GLY A 114 -15.09 32.03 15.36
C GLY A 114 -15.89 33.19 14.76
N GLU A 115 -15.22 34.15 14.09
CA GLU A 115 -15.84 35.26 13.39
C GLU A 115 -16.79 34.84 12.25
N TYR A 116 -16.55 33.66 11.64
CA TYR A 116 -17.40 33.13 10.56
C TYR A 116 -18.56 32.27 11.08
N GLY A 117 -18.69 32.08 12.39
CA GLY A 117 -19.77 31.29 13.01
C GLY A 117 -19.82 29.84 12.60
N LEU A 118 -18.68 29.26 12.21
CA LEU A 118 -18.58 27.87 11.72
C LEU A 118 -18.79 26.87 12.82
N LYS A 119 -19.45 25.75 12.47
CA LYS A 119 -19.53 24.55 13.31
C LYS A 119 -18.55 23.50 12.81
N ARG A 120 -18.17 22.54 13.66
CA ARG A 120 -17.22 21.45 13.32
C ARG A 120 -17.57 20.70 12.03
N TRP A 121 -18.87 20.52 11.75
CA TRP A 121 -19.31 19.81 10.54
C TRP A 121 -19.19 20.67 9.29
N ASP A 122 -19.30 21.99 9.41
CA ASP A 122 -19.12 22.91 8.27
C ASP A 122 -17.67 22.89 7.81
N VAL A 123 -16.73 22.93 8.76
CA VAL A 123 -15.29 22.78 8.49
C VAL A 123 -15.02 21.43 7.79
N THR A 124 -15.55 20.33 8.32
CA THR A 124 -15.38 19.02 7.69
C THR A 124 -15.93 18.96 6.28
N ARG A 125 -17.12 19.51 6.05
CA ARG A 125 -17.78 19.56 4.74
C ARG A 125 -16.96 20.40 3.75
N ARG A 126 -16.44 21.53 4.17
CA ARG A 126 -15.60 22.42 3.35
C ARG A 126 -14.29 21.71 2.95
N ILE A 127 -13.58 21.09 3.88
CA ILE A 127 -12.36 20.32 3.58
C ILE A 127 -12.65 19.18 2.59
N GLN A 128 -13.74 18.45 2.79
CA GLN A 128 -14.14 17.37 1.85
C GLN A 128 -14.47 17.90 0.46
N ARG A 129 -15.11 19.06 0.36
CA ARG A 129 -15.43 19.74 -0.91
C ARG A 129 -14.15 20.17 -1.61
N MET A 130 -13.24 20.85 -0.91
CA MET A 130 -11.93 21.25 -1.43
C MET A 130 -11.14 20.04 -1.94
N ASN A 131 -11.08 18.97 -1.15
CA ASN A 131 -10.45 17.71 -1.55
C ASN A 131 -11.05 17.14 -2.81
N LYS A 132 -12.39 17.14 -2.94
CA LYS A 132 -13.08 16.63 -4.13
C LYS A 132 -12.73 17.43 -5.38
N LYS A 133 -12.70 18.76 -5.28
CA LYS A 133 -12.32 19.64 -6.39
C LYS A 133 -10.87 19.40 -6.80
N LEU A 134 -9.95 19.47 -5.87
CA LEU A 134 -8.53 19.31 -6.15
C LEU A 134 -8.18 17.92 -6.66
N LEU A 135 -8.85 16.89 -6.12
CA LEU A 135 -8.68 15.51 -6.57
C LEU A 135 -9.11 15.35 -8.04
N LYS A 136 -10.22 16.01 -8.43
CA LYS A 136 -10.72 15.99 -9.82
C LYS A 136 -9.77 16.68 -10.79
N GLU A 137 -9.20 17.82 -10.40
CA GLU A 137 -8.38 18.65 -11.29
C GLU A 137 -6.91 18.22 -11.31
N LEU A 138 -6.35 17.85 -10.17
CA LEU A 138 -4.91 17.59 -10.00
C LEU A 138 -4.57 16.18 -9.48
N GLY A 139 -5.57 15.34 -9.17
CA GLY A 139 -5.34 14.05 -8.54
C GLY A 139 -4.80 14.15 -7.11
N GLN A 140 -4.89 15.32 -6.48
CA GLN A 140 -4.31 15.61 -5.16
C GLN A 140 -5.40 16.04 -4.17
N LYS A 141 -5.07 16.01 -2.87
CA LYS A 141 -5.95 16.47 -1.80
C LYS A 141 -5.32 17.64 -1.05
N VAL A 142 -6.15 18.52 -0.53
CA VAL A 142 -5.73 19.60 0.38
C VAL A 142 -5.32 19.03 1.74
N ALA A 143 -6.15 18.17 2.30
CA ALA A 143 -5.93 17.61 3.62
C ALA A 143 -6.34 16.13 3.70
N GLU A 144 -5.70 15.41 4.61
CA GLU A 144 -5.98 14.01 4.91
C GLU A 144 -6.55 13.87 6.32
N LYS A 145 -7.46 12.91 6.46
CA LYS A 145 -8.04 12.59 7.76
C LYS A 145 -7.12 11.63 8.51
N ARG A 146 -6.64 12.03 9.69
CA ARG A 146 -5.83 11.23 10.61
C ARG A 146 -6.61 11.06 11.92
N GLY A 147 -7.31 9.94 12.06
CA GLY A 147 -8.26 9.73 13.18
C GLY A 147 -9.40 10.76 13.14
N HIS A 148 -9.47 11.64 14.15
CA HIS A 148 -10.45 12.72 14.24
C HIS A 148 -9.95 14.07 13.74
N GLN A 149 -8.67 14.16 13.36
CA GLN A 149 -8.02 15.39 12.90
C GLN A 149 -7.91 15.45 11.38
N TRP A 150 -7.77 16.66 10.85
CA TRP A 150 -7.37 16.93 9.48
C TRP A 150 -5.95 17.48 9.48
N ALA A 151 -5.09 16.89 8.67
CA ALA A 151 -3.71 17.34 8.46
C ALA A 151 -3.51 17.73 7.00
N PRO A 152 -2.72 18.77 6.70
CA PRO A 152 -2.37 19.13 5.32
C PRO A 152 -1.61 17.96 4.68
N THR A 153 -1.83 17.74 3.39
CA THR A 153 -1.06 16.77 2.62
C THR A 153 0.35 17.28 2.37
N SER A 154 1.30 16.37 2.10
CA SER A 154 2.65 16.77 1.68
C SER A 154 2.63 17.67 0.44
N PHE A 155 1.72 17.39 -0.50
CA PHE A 155 1.48 18.21 -1.67
C PHE A 155 1.14 19.67 -1.31
N LEU A 156 0.23 19.88 -0.37
CA LEU A 156 -0.13 21.22 0.07
C LEU A 156 1.03 21.93 0.79
N ILE A 157 1.75 21.20 1.66
CA ILE A 157 2.91 21.72 2.38
C ILE A 157 4.00 22.18 1.41
N ASP A 158 4.29 21.38 0.39
CA ASP A 158 5.33 21.66 -0.61
C ASP A 158 5.04 22.92 -1.45
N ILE A 159 3.75 23.29 -1.59
CA ILE A 159 3.34 24.43 -2.42
C ILE A 159 3.11 25.70 -1.60
N TRP A 160 2.60 25.54 -0.40
CA TRP A 160 2.17 26.66 0.45
C TRP A 160 3.23 27.09 1.49
N GLY A 161 4.15 26.18 1.83
CA GLY A 161 5.26 26.43 2.74
C GLY A 161 6.47 26.97 2.03
#